data_6a553a76553f53d5f4bbad064d92d5f1
#
_entry.id   6a553a76553f53d5f4bbad064d92d5f1
#
_cell.length_a   1.000
_cell.length_b   1.000
_cell.length_c   1.000
_cell.angle_alpha   90.00
_cell.angle_beta   90.00
_cell.angle_gamma   90.00
#
_symmetry.space_group_name_H-M   'P 1'
#
loop_
_entity.id
_entity.type
_entity.pdbx_description
1 polymer ?
#
loop_
_entity_poly.entity_id
_entity_poly.type
_entity_poly.pdbx_seq_one_letter_code
_entity_poly.pdbx_strand_id
1 'polypeptide(L)'
;MADQQISSHRIIQQQLKELDGIFQETMETLNTVAGAERVAKWKARTSTLITESLGQKEGQRFAALQPGPSFTSDLVEEFADLIDYFRTPLADLAKQLAQATPRSSGGN
;
A
#
# COMPACT_ATOMS: atom_id res chain seq x y z
N MET A 1 15.00 -16.10 -1.07
CA MET A 1 14.38 -17.34 -1.34
C MET A 1 13.03 -17.19 -1.94
N ALA A 2 12.69 -18.14 -2.75
CA ALA A 2 11.42 -18.08 -3.46
C ALA A 2 10.24 -18.00 -2.51
N ASP A 3 10.27 -18.77 -1.43
CA ASP A 3 9.17 -18.77 -0.47
C ASP A 3 8.98 -17.43 0.17
N GLN A 4 10.08 -16.74 0.48
CA GLN A 4 9.99 -15.43 1.11
C GLN A 4 9.43 -14.41 0.14
N GLN A 5 9.80 -14.49 -1.13
CA GLN A 5 9.27 -13.58 -2.12
C GLN A 5 7.78 -13.79 -2.34
N ILE A 6 7.34 -15.04 -2.36
CA ILE A 6 5.92 -15.34 -2.50
C ILE A 6 5.15 -14.81 -1.29
N SER A 7 5.70 -15.00 -0.09
CA SER A 7 5.06 -14.49 1.11
C SER A 7 5.01 -12.98 1.13
N SER A 8 6.08 -12.32 0.70
CA SER A 8 6.11 -10.86 0.64
C SER A 8 5.09 -10.34 -0.35
N HIS A 9 4.99 -10.98 -1.51
CA HIS A 9 4.02 -10.57 -2.52
C HIS A 9 2.60 -10.69 -1.96
N ARG A 10 2.33 -11.79 -1.26
CA ARG A 10 1.01 -12.02 -0.68
C ARG A 10 0.68 -10.98 0.38
N ILE A 11 1.67 -10.60 1.20
CA ILE A 11 1.48 -9.58 2.21
C ILE A 11 1.13 -8.24 1.55
N ILE A 12 1.85 -7.86 0.51
CA ILE A 12 1.58 -6.61 -0.19
C ILE A 12 0.18 -6.63 -0.81
N GLN A 13 -0.19 -7.74 -1.43
CA GLN A 13 -1.53 -7.89 -2.02
C GLN A 13 -2.61 -7.74 -0.95
N GLN A 14 -2.38 -8.30 0.23
CA GLN A 14 -3.32 -8.19 1.33
C GLN A 14 -3.47 -6.74 1.77
N GLN A 15 -2.37 -6.00 1.84
CA GLN A 15 -2.43 -4.61 2.25
C GLN A 15 -3.14 -3.75 1.21
N LEU A 16 -2.97 -4.05 -0.07
CA LEU A 16 -3.71 -3.36 -1.12
C LEU A 16 -5.21 -3.61 -0.98
N LYS A 17 -5.58 -4.84 -0.68
CA LYS A 17 -6.97 -5.20 -0.51
C LYS A 17 -7.57 -4.47 0.70
N GLU A 18 -6.82 -4.37 1.79
CA GLU A 18 -7.29 -3.64 2.96
C GLU A 18 -7.48 -2.16 2.65
N LEU A 19 -6.57 -1.58 1.89
CA LEU A 19 -6.69 -0.17 1.51
C LEU A 19 -7.95 0.04 0.66
N ASP A 20 -8.23 -0.86 -0.27
CA ASP A 20 -9.43 -0.78 -1.09
C ASP A 20 -10.69 -0.87 -0.22
N GLY A 21 -10.67 -1.70 0.81
CA GLY A 21 -11.77 -1.81 1.74
C GLY A 21 -12.02 -0.52 2.51
N ILE A 22 -10.94 0.13 2.96
CA ILE A 22 -11.07 1.41 3.63
C ILE A 22 -11.68 2.45 2.69
N PHE A 23 -11.23 2.45 1.44
CA PHE A 23 -11.75 3.38 0.47
C PHE A 23 -13.25 3.17 0.26
N GLN A 24 -13.66 1.92 0.05
CA GLN A 24 -15.07 1.63 -0.21
C GLN A 24 -15.97 1.99 0.95
N GLU A 25 -15.55 1.66 2.16
CA GLU A 25 -16.34 2.00 3.34
C GLU A 25 -16.46 3.51 3.51
N THR A 26 -15.37 4.23 3.24
CA THR A 26 -15.39 5.67 3.36
C THR A 26 -16.33 6.29 2.32
N MET A 27 -16.35 5.72 1.11
CA MET A 27 -17.24 6.22 0.07
C MET A 27 -18.71 5.99 0.45
N GLU A 28 -19.00 4.90 1.15
CA GLU A 28 -20.36 4.61 1.57
C GLU A 28 -20.83 5.55 2.67
N THR A 29 -19.96 5.88 3.60
CA THR A 29 -20.34 6.72 4.73
C THR A 29 -20.07 8.19 4.47
N LEU A 30 -19.18 8.49 3.54
CA LEU A 30 -18.67 9.83 3.25
C LEU A 30 -17.99 10.47 4.47
N ASN A 31 -17.56 9.66 5.43
CA ASN A 31 -16.85 10.14 6.60
C ASN A 31 -15.36 10.10 6.32
N THR A 32 -14.87 11.12 5.62
CA THR A 32 -13.48 11.15 5.17
C THR A 32 -12.51 11.34 6.33
N VAL A 33 -12.94 11.95 7.44
CA VAL A 33 -12.07 12.09 8.61
C VAL A 33 -11.76 10.73 9.21
N ALA A 34 -12.79 9.92 9.42
CA ALA A 34 -12.58 8.56 9.93
C ALA A 34 -11.80 7.73 8.94
N GLY A 35 -12.05 7.90 7.64
CA GLY A 35 -11.33 7.18 6.61
C GLY A 35 -9.84 7.51 6.65
N ALA A 36 -9.51 8.79 6.77
CA ALA A 36 -8.11 9.21 6.83
C ALA A 36 -7.41 8.63 8.06
N GLU A 37 -8.09 8.56 9.20
CA GLU A 37 -7.52 7.95 10.39
C GLU A 37 -7.24 6.46 10.16
N ARG A 38 -8.15 5.78 9.48
CA ARG A 38 -7.95 4.36 9.18
C ARG A 38 -6.78 4.16 8.23
N VAL A 39 -6.62 5.07 7.26
CA VAL A 39 -5.49 5.00 6.35
C VAL A 39 -4.17 5.20 7.11
N ALA A 40 -4.15 6.13 8.07
CA ALA A 40 -2.94 6.35 8.86
C ALA A 40 -2.56 5.10 9.66
N LYS A 41 -3.53 4.42 10.26
CA LYS A 41 -3.26 3.19 10.98
C LYS A 41 -2.84 2.08 10.04
N TRP A 42 -3.49 1.99 8.89
CA TRP A 42 -3.12 1.03 7.86
C TRP A 42 -1.68 1.26 7.40
N LYS A 43 -1.30 2.52 7.19
CA LYS A 43 0.05 2.85 6.76
C LYS A 43 1.09 2.39 7.78
N ALA A 44 0.82 2.62 9.06
CA ALA A 44 1.75 2.19 10.11
C ALA A 44 1.91 0.67 10.12
N ARG A 45 0.80 -0.06 10.02
CA ARG A 45 0.86 -1.52 9.99
C ARG A 45 1.59 -2.01 8.74
N THR A 46 1.30 -1.40 7.61
CA THR A 46 1.90 -1.79 6.34
C THR A 46 3.41 -1.54 6.36
N SER A 47 3.83 -0.41 6.93
CA SER A 47 5.26 -0.12 7.05
C SER A 47 5.98 -1.19 7.86
N THR A 48 5.37 -1.63 8.96
CA THR A 48 5.94 -2.69 9.78
C THR A 48 6.03 -4.00 8.99
N LEU A 49 4.97 -4.35 8.29
CA LEU A 49 4.95 -5.58 7.51
C LEU A 49 5.99 -5.56 6.39
N ILE A 50 6.16 -4.41 5.74
CA ILE A 50 7.17 -4.29 4.70
C ILE A 50 8.56 -4.44 5.30
N THR A 51 8.80 -3.82 6.45
CA THR A 51 10.09 -3.93 7.11
C THR A 51 10.41 -5.39 7.44
N GLU A 52 9.43 -6.11 7.95
CA GLU A 52 9.63 -7.50 8.34
C GLU A 52 9.82 -8.41 7.13
N SER A 53 9.14 -8.10 6.02
CA SER A 53 9.16 -8.96 4.84
C SER A 53 10.27 -8.62 3.86
N LEU A 54 10.54 -7.35 3.67
CA LEU A 54 11.44 -6.89 2.61
C LEU A 54 12.65 -6.14 3.13
N GLY A 55 12.69 -5.85 4.42
CA GLY A 55 13.85 -5.19 5.01
C GLY A 55 13.58 -3.75 5.38
N GLN A 56 14.49 -3.23 6.20
CA GLN A 56 14.32 -1.92 6.81
C GLN A 56 14.31 -0.80 5.77
N LYS A 57 15.10 -0.94 4.72
CA LYS A 57 15.17 0.10 3.70
C LYS A 57 13.81 0.31 3.02
N GLU A 58 13.18 -0.77 2.61
CA GLU A 58 11.87 -0.67 1.96
C GLU A 58 10.80 -0.19 2.93
N GLY A 59 10.85 -0.66 4.17
CA GLY A 59 9.90 -0.22 5.18
C GLY A 59 10.02 1.28 5.46
N GLN A 60 11.25 1.78 5.56
CA GLN A 60 11.48 3.20 5.80
C GLN A 60 11.06 4.03 4.62
N ARG A 61 11.28 3.53 3.40
CA ARG A 61 10.86 4.25 2.20
C ARG A 61 9.35 4.41 2.18
N PHE A 62 8.61 3.35 2.50
CA PHE A 62 7.17 3.44 2.52
C PHE A 62 6.70 4.35 3.67
N ALA A 63 7.30 4.21 4.85
CA ALA A 63 6.90 5.01 6.01
C ALA A 63 7.13 6.50 5.78
N ALA A 64 8.12 6.85 4.95
CA ALA A 64 8.44 8.23 4.68
C ALA A 64 7.50 8.89 3.68
N LEU A 65 6.65 8.12 3.02
CA LEU A 65 5.72 8.69 2.05
C LEU A 65 4.72 9.61 2.75
N GLN A 66 4.61 10.82 2.23
CA GLN A 66 3.63 11.78 2.73
C GLN A 66 3.02 12.52 1.56
N PRO A 67 1.70 12.49 1.44
CA PRO A 67 1.07 13.20 0.34
C PRO A 67 1.28 14.70 0.50
N GLY A 68 1.43 15.38 -0.61
CA GLY A 68 1.56 16.82 -0.59
C GLY A 68 0.24 17.48 -0.29
N PRO A 69 0.22 18.82 -0.30
CA PRO A 69 -1.02 19.53 -0.03
C PRO A 69 -2.05 19.26 -1.14
N SER A 70 -3.31 19.27 -0.73
CA SER A 70 -4.39 19.07 -1.68
C SER A 70 -4.76 20.41 -2.30
N PHE A 71 -5.10 20.38 -3.58
CA PHE A 71 -5.54 21.58 -4.28
C PHE A 71 -7.04 21.55 -4.58
N THR A 72 -7.75 20.56 -4.04
CA THR A 72 -9.19 20.49 -4.22
C THR A 72 -9.88 20.81 -2.90
N SER A 73 -11.07 21.42 -2.99
CA SER A 73 -11.88 21.64 -1.81
C SER A 73 -12.88 20.50 -1.59
N ASP A 74 -12.90 19.51 -2.47
CA ASP A 74 -13.82 18.39 -2.35
C ASP A 74 -13.15 17.31 -1.48
N LEU A 75 -13.71 17.09 -0.29
CA LEU A 75 -13.12 16.15 0.67
C LEU A 75 -13.13 14.71 0.16
N VAL A 76 -14.13 14.34 -0.61
CA VAL A 76 -14.18 12.99 -1.18
C VAL A 76 -13.07 12.82 -2.21
N GLU A 77 -12.88 13.83 -3.05
CA GLU A 77 -11.83 13.78 -4.05
C GLU A 77 -10.46 13.76 -3.40
N GLU A 78 -10.30 14.56 -2.35
CA GLU A 78 -9.05 14.60 -1.60
C GLU A 78 -8.74 13.23 -1.00
N PHE A 79 -9.77 12.57 -0.46
CA PHE A 79 -9.58 11.24 0.12
C PHE A 79 -9.22 10.21 -0.97
N ALA A 80 -9.86 10.29 -2.13
CA ALA A 80 -9.52 9.39 -3.23
C ALA A 80 -8.07 9.57 -3.66
N ASP A 81 -7.59 10.82 -3.70
CA ASP A 81 -6.20 11.09 -4.05
C ASP A 81 -5.24 10.53 -3.00
N LEU A 82 -5.62 10.61 -1.72
CA LEU A 82 -4.81 10.02 -0.66
C LEU A 82 -4.67 8.52 -0.83
N ILE A 83 -5.77 7.84 -1.15
CA ILE A 83 -5.76 6.40 -1.38
C ILE A 83 -4.82 6.06 -2.54
N ASP A 84 -4.95 6.78 -3.65
CA ASP A 84 -4.11 6.53 -4.82
C ASP A 84 -2.64 6.77 -4.53
N TYR A 85 -2.36 7.78 -3.71
CA TYR A 85 -0.98 8.12 -3.37
C TYR A 85 -0.26 6.94 -2.71
N PHE A 86 -0.97 6.20 -1.84
CA PHE A 86 -0.37 5.04 -1.19
C PHE A 86 -0.52 3.77 -2.00
N ARG A 87 -1.58 3.67 -2.80
CA ARG A 87 -1.79 2.47 -3.61
C ARG A 87 -0.72 2.32 -4.68
N THR A 88 -0.37 3.40 -5.34
CA THR A 88 0.53 3.35 -6.49
C THR A 88 1.89 2.72 -6.15
N PRO A 89 2.61 3.19 -5.11
CA PRO A 89 3.89 2.56 -4.80
C PRO A 89 3.75 1.11 -4.34
N LEU A 90 2.66 0.77 -3.65
CA LEU A 90 2.45 -0.62 -3.25
C LEU A 90 2.15 -1.51 -4.44
N ALA A 91 1.35 -1.02 -5.39
CA ALA A 91 1.07 -1.78 -6.59
C ALA A 91 2.33 -2.01 -7.40
N ASP A 92 3.20 -0.99 -7.48
CA ASP A 92 4.48 -1.13 -8.15
C ASP A 92 5.36 -2.15 -7.45
N LEU A 93 5.38 -2.14 -6.11
CA LEU A 93 6.16 -3.09 -5.35
C LEU A 93 5.63 -4.51 -5.56
N ALA A 94 4.32 -4.69 -5.59
CA ALA A 94 3.74 -6.00 -5.87
C ALA A 94 4.14 -6.49 -7.24
N LYS A 95 4.16 -5.59 -8.22
CA LYS A 95 4.55 -5.95 -9.57
C LYS A 95 6.01 -6.35 -9.62
N GLN A 96 6.88 -5.62 -8.92
CA GLN A 96 8.29 -5.96 -8.86
C GLN A 96 8.50 -7.33 -8.24
N LEU A 97 7.78 -7.64 -7.17
CA LEU A 97 7.90 -8.93 -6.50
C LEU A 97 7.40 -10.06 -7.40
N ALA A 98 6.33 -9.82 -8.15
CA ALA A 98 5.83 -10.83 -9.08
C ALA A 98 6.83 -11.10 -10.19
N GLN A 99 7.50 -10.05 -10.68
CA GLN A 99 8.49 -10.21 -11.73
C GLN A 99 9.75 -10.88 -11.23
N ALA A 100 10.06 -10.69 -9.96
CA ALA A 100 11.24 -11.30 -9.37
C ALA A 100 11.01 -12.75 -8.99
N THR A 101 9.78 -13.21 -9.08
CA THR A 101 9.48 -14.59 -8.77
C THR A 101 10.24 -15.48 -9.73
N PRO A 102 10.80 -16.49 -9.21
CA PRO A 102 11.72 -17.24 -9.99
C PRO A 102 11.24 -17.96 -11.16
N ARG A 103 10.25 -17.65 -11.64
CA ARG A 103 9.96 -18.10 -12.82
C ARG A 103 11.02 -18.07 -13.53
N SER A 104 11.54 -17.36 -13.19
CA SER A 104 12.51 -17.21 -13.87
C SER A 104 13.30 -18.23 -13.87
N SER A 105 13.11 -18.86 -13.39
CA SER A 105 13.88 -19.63 -13.51
C SER A 105 14.01 -20.06 -14.57
N GLY A 106 13.61 -20.00 -14.92
CA GLY A 106 13.86 -20.32 -15.87
C GLY A 106 14.58 -19.93 -16.49
N GLY A 107 14.60 -19.78 -16.60
CA GLY A 107 15.23 -19.54 -17.27
C GLY A 107 15.92 -19.72 -17.33
N ASN A 108 15.84 -19.84 -17.27
CA ASN A 108 16.36 -19.88 -17.54
C ASN A 108 16.63 -19.98 -17.90
#